data_2641522a1e973f3e47d2b5a5f0602b72
#
_entry.id   2641522a1e973f3e47d2b5a5f0602b72
#
_cell.length_a   1.000
_cell.length_b   1.000
_cell.length_c   1.000
_cell.angle_alpha   90.00
_cell.angle_beta   90.00
_cell.angle_gamma   90.00
#
_symmetry.space_group_name_H-M   'P 1'
#
loop_
_entity.id
_entity.type
_entity.pdbx_description
1 polymer ?
#
loop_
_entity_poly.entity_id
_entity_poly.type
_entity_poly.pdbx_seq_one_letter_code
_entity_poly.pdbx_strand_id
1 'polypeptide(L)'
;MSSITADNAGQYGDSRKLAARARLHSQHTIAETAWFPWVATQLSLKPGDRVLDVGCGPAWFWAATAGLLPENLDLALADLSQGMVNEAVARCSTLPFGSIRGCQADAAALPFKDDAFDAVVAMHMLYHLPDPAAGIADMLRVLRPGGLLAVTTNGAGNMREIYALTTVFGSAPSDPAAEAFGYDAAERLMRSQFGNVTMSQHPASLRISEPEDVFLALTSYPPGDGACETQLTRFRQAIADAFRQCNGVLEVRRETALFLSRKAA
;
A
#
# COMPACT_ATOMS: atom_id res chain seq x y z
N MET A 1 -9.62 -8.93 15.12
CA MET A 1 -8.51 -8.77 14.15
C MET A 1 -9.15 -8.54 12.79
N SER A 2 -8.67 -7.56 12.02
CA SER A 2 -9.13 -7.32 10.65
C SER A 2 -8.83 -8.53 9.77
N SER A 3 -9.72 -8.85 8.81
CA SER A 3 -9.49 -9.95 7.87
C SER A 3 -8.20 -9.78 7.05
N ILE A 4 -7.75 -8.53 6.84
CA ILE A 4 -6.54 -8.21 6.07
C ILE A 4 -5.23 -8.53 6.84
N THR A 5 -5.29 -8.67 8.16
CA THR A 5 -4.15 -9.06 9.01
C THR A 5 -4.07 -10.57 9.25
N ALA A 6 -5.07 -11.32 8.78
CA ALA A 6 -5.08 -12.77 8.89
C ALA A 6 -4.17 -13.38 7.82
N ASP A 7 -3.31 -14.33 8.22
CA ASP A 7 -2.42 -15.09 7.32
C ASP A 7 -1.54 -14.23 6.38
N ASN A 8 -0.82 -13.25 6.95
CA ASN A 8 0.13 -12.44 6.20
C ASN A 8 1.16 -13.29 5.43
N ALA A 9 1.62 -14.39 6.01
CA ALA A 9 2.59 -15.29 5.36
C ALA A 9 2.02 -15.94 4.09
N GLY A 10 0.76 -16.39 4.11
CA GLY A 10 0.09 -16.97 2.95
C GLY A 10 -0.31 -15.94 1.89
N GLN A 11 -0.51 -14.67 2.30
CA GLN A 11 -0.86 -13.58 1.37
C GLN A 11 0.36 -12.99 0.67
N TYR A 12 1.51 -12.92 1.34
CA TYR A 12 2.70 -12.17 0.92
C TYR A 12 3.97 -13.03 0.83
N GLY A 13 3.84 -14.35 0.72
CA GLY A 13 4.98 -15.25 0.44
C GLY A 13 5.67 -14.92 -0.89
N ASP A 14 4.88 -14.48 -1.88
CA ASP A 14 5.33 -13.91 -3.15
C ASP A 14 4.30 -12.90 -3.68
N SER A 15 4.62 -12.24 -4.82
CA SER A 15 3.81 -11.16 -5.38
C SER A 15 2.56 -11.62 -6.17
N ARG A 16 2.27 -12.91 -6.33
CA ARG A 16 1.18 -13.42 -7.21
C ARG A 16 -0.20 -12.93 -6.80
N LYS A 17 -0.56 -13.05 -5.51
CA LYS A 17 -1.85 -12.57 -5.00
C LYS A 17 -1.94 -11.04 -5.04
N LEU A 18 -0.82 -10.36 -4.78
CA LEU A 18 -0.72 -8.91 -4.88
C LEU A 18 -0.90 -8.43 -6.33
N ALA A 19 -0.41 -9.19 -7.31
CA ALA A 19 -0.56 -8.87 -8.74
C ALA A 19 -2.02 -8.82 -9.19
N ALA A 20 -2.90 -9.68 -8.68
CA ALA A 20 -4.33 -9.63 -9.00
C ALA A 20 -4.98 -8.31 -8.53
N ARG A 21 -4.62 -7.84 -7.33
CA ARG A 21 -5.06 -6.52 -6.81
C ARG A 21 -4.47 -5.37 -7.62
N ALA A 22 -3.17 -5.43 -7.93
CA ALA A 22 -2.48 -4.42 -8.72
C ALA A 22 -3.08 -4.31 -10.13
N ARG A 23 -3.49 -5.43 -10.74
CA ARG A 23 -4.15 -5.46 -12.05
C ARG A 23 -5.44 -4.63 -12.06
N LEU A 24 -6.31 -4.77 -11.05
CA LEU A 24 -7.53 -3.97 -10.96
C LEU A 24 -7.21 -2.47 -11.02
N HIS A 25 -6.20 -2.03 -10.26
CA HIS A 25 -5.79 -0.63 -10.27
C HIS A 25 -5.09 -0.21 -11.57
N SER A 26 -4.18 -1.01 -12.09
CA SER A 26 -3.41 -0.64 -13.28
C SER A 26 -4.26 -0.56 -14.56
N GLN A 27 -5.31 -1.39 -14.66
CA GLN A 27 -6.15 -1.46 -15.87
C GLN A 27 -7.33 -0.48 -15.83
N HIS A 28 -7.83 -0.13 -14.64
CA HIS A 28 -9.11 0.56 -14.51
C HIS A 28 -9.03 1.93 -13.83
N THR A 29 -7.85 2.39 -13.38
CA THR A 29 -7.70 3.71 -12.78
C THR A 29 -7.81 4.81 -13.84
N ILE A 30 -8.68 5.78 -13.57
CA ILE A 30 -8.77 7.05 -14.28
C ILE A 30 -8.11 8.12 -13.40
N ALA A 31 -6.99 8.67 -13.84
CA ALA A 31 -6.27 9.75 -13.18
C ALA A 31 -5.40 10.50 -14.20
N GLU A 32 -5.13 11.78 -13.96
CA GLU A 32 -4.22 12.57 -14.78
C GLU A 32 -2.77 12.07 -14.62
N THR A 33 -2.39 11.77 -13.38
CA THR A 33 -1.08 11.20 -13.04
C THR A 33 -1.27 9.87 -12.33
N ALA A 34 -0.58 8.82 -12.77
CA ALA A 34 -0.66 7.50 -12.14
C ALA A 34 -0.15 7.56 -10.69
N TRP A 35 -0.63 6.62 -9.85
CA TRP A 35 -0.39 6.62 -8.41
C TRP A 35 1.08 6.73 -8.00
N PHE A 36 1.95 5.87 -8.50
CA PHE A 36 3.35 5.88 -8.11
C PHE A 36 4.09 7.16 -8.54
N PRO A 37 4.00 7.62 -9.81
CA PRO A 37 4.51 8.93 -10.21
C PRO A 37 3.96 10.07 -9.37
N TRP A 38 2.67 10.07 -9.03
CA TRP A 38 2.05 11.11 -8.21
C TRP A 38 2.64 11.13 -6.79
N VAL A 39 2.88 9.98 -6.17
CA VAL A 39 3.56 9.90 -4.87
C VAL A 39 5.00 10.40 -5.00
N ALA A 40 5.75 9.92 -5.99
CA ALA A 40 7.17 10.25 -6.18
C ALA A 40 7.41 11.76 -6.27
N THR A 41 6.54 12.52 -6.94
CA THR A 41 6.66 13.98 -7.06
C THR A 41 6.52 14.73 -5.74
N GLN A 42 6.00 14.11 -4.70
CA GLN A 42 5.77 14.73 -3.39
C GLN A 42 6.84 14.39 -2.34
N LEU A 43 7.69 13.39 -2.59
CA LEU A 43 8.65 12.92 -1.60
C LEU A 43 9.79 13.90 -1.31
N SER A 44 10.05 14.88 -2.18
CA SER A 44 11.11 15.90 -2.00
C SER A 44 12.49 15.29 -1.69
N LEU A 45 12.81 14.13 -2.27
CA LEU A 45 14.11 13.46 -2.13
C LEU A 45 15.21 14.24 -2.84
N LYS A 46 16.46 14.04 -2.43
CA LYS A 46 17.65 14.66 -3.00
C LYS A 46 18.62 13.60 -3.52
N PRO A 47 19.48 13.92 -4.49
CA PRO A 47 20.52 13.00 -4.90
C PRO A 47 21.38 12.54 -3.73
N GLY A 48 21.61 11.24 -3.62
CA GLY A 48 22.37 10.63 -2.54
C GLY A 48 21.65 10.43 -1.22
N ASP A 49 20.33 10.75 -1.12
CA ASP A 49 19.55 10.46 0.08
C ASP A 49 19.51 8.95 0.39
N ARG A 50 19.63 8.63 1.67
CA ARG A 50 19.42 7.27 2.19
C ARG A 50 17.95 7.08 2.50
N VAL A 51 17.30 6.18 1.78
CA VAL A 51 15.86 5.95 1.87
C VAL A 51 15.58 4.54 2.34
N LEU A 52 14.75 4.41 3.36
CA LEU A 52 14.21 3.13 3.83
C LEU A 52 12.78 2.98 3.31
N ASP A 53 12.49 1.86 2.65
CA ASP A 53 11.12 1.43 2.32
C ASP A 53 10.72 0.30 3.26
N VAL A 54 9.72 0.55 4.11
CA VAL A 54 9.20 -0.40 5.10
C VAL A 54 7.93 -1.04 4.57
N GLY A 55 7.91 -2.37 4.53
CA GLY A 55 6.88 -3.12 3.83
C GLY A 55 6.99 -2.90 2.32
N CYS A 56 8.23 -3.00 1.80
CA CYS A 56 8.56 -2.66 0.42
C CYS A 56 7.85 -3.53 -0.63
N GLY A 57 7.29 -4.68 -0.20
CA GLY A 57 6.71 -5.66 -1.11
C GLY A 57 7.70 -5.98 -2.25
N PRO A 58 7.24 -6.15 -3.49
CA PRO A 58 8.12 -6.42 -4.63
C PRO A 58 8.75 -5.16 -5.24
N ALA A 59 8.77 -4.03 -4.53
CA ALA A 59 9.38 -2.75 -4.94
C ALA A 59 8.84 -2.17 -6.26
N TRP A 60 7.55 -2.34 -6.55
CA TRP A 60 6.95 -1.80 -7.78
C TRP A 60 6.99 -0.27 -7.85
N PHE A 61 6.89 0.41 -6.69
CA PHE A 61 7.02 1.86 -6.62
C PHE A 61 8.37 2.32 -7.21
N TRP A 62 9.47 1.77 -6.71
CA TRP A 62 10.82 2.14 -7.15
C TRP A 62 11.05 1.83 -8.63
N ALA A 63 10.57 0.67 -9.09
CA ALA A 63 10.69 0.30 -10.50
C ALA A 63 9.90 1.24 -11.43
N ALA A 64 8.71 1.65 -11.02
CA ALA A 64 7.86 2.53 -11.83
C ALA A 64 8.31 4.00 -11.82
N THR A 65 9.15 4.40 -10.85
CA THR A 65 9.51 5.81 -10.63
C THR A 65 11.00 6.11 -10.72
N ALA A 66 11.85 5.12 -10.99
CA ALA A 66 13.31 5.27 -11.04
C ALA A 66 13.77 6.42 -11.93
N GLY A 67 13.12 6.65 -13.08
CA GLY A 67 13.42 7.76 -13.99
C GLY A 67 12.84 9.13 -13.59
N LEU A 68 12.06 9.19 -12.49
CA LEU A 68 11.45 10.42 -11.97
C LEU A 68 12.10 10.87 -10.65
N LEU A 69 12.79 9.96 -9.98
CA LEU A 69 13.45 10.20 -8.70
C LEU A 69 14.86 10.72 -8.90
N PRO A 70 15.44 11.41 -7.89
CA PRO A 70 16.82 11.84 -7.92
C PRO A 70 17.80 10.68 -8.11
N GLU A 71 18.94 10.98 -8.75
CA GLU A 71 20.01 10.00 -8.95
C GLU A 71 20.71 9.61 -7.65
N ASN A 72 21.34 8.43 -7.65
CA ASN A 72 22.20 7.93 -6.57
C ASN A 72 21.51 7.79 -5.22
N LEU A 73 20.20 7.52 -5.16
CA LEU A 73 19.54 7.17 -3.91
C LEU A 73 20.08 5.85 -3.34
N ASP A 74 20.37 5.82 -2.04
CA ASP A 74 20.73 4.59 -1.34
C ASP A 74 19.46 3.95 -0.75
N LEU A 75 19.00 2.85 -1.35
CA LEU A 75 17.77 2.19 -0.95
C LEU A 75 18.02 1.03 0.03
N ALA A 76 17.34 1.07 1.18
CA ALA A 76 17.13 -0.07 2.05
C ALA A 76 15.68 -0.55 1.89
N LEU A 77 15.49 -1.79 1.45
CA LEU A 77 14.20 -2.40 1.15
C LEU A 77 13.89 -3.42 2.26
N ALA A 78 12.97 -3.08 3.15
CA ALA A 78 12.63 -3.90 4.31
C ALA A 78 11.20 -4.44 4.17
N ASP A 79 11.02 -5.73 4.42
CA ASP A 79 9.71 -6.39 4.46
C ASP A 79 9.73 -7.54 5.48
N LEU A 80 8.58 -7.90 6.04
CA LEU A 80 8.46 -9.06 6.91
C LEU A 80 8.68 -10.37 6.14
N SER A 81 8.35 -10.38 4.83
CA SER A 81 8.52 -11.51 3.92
C SER A 81 9.90 -11.47 3.24
N GLN A 82 10.73 -12.48 3.51
CA GLN A 82 12.01 -12.65 2.80
C GLN A 82 11.81 -12.83 1.28
N GLY A 83 10.69 -13.45 0.86
CA GLY A 83 10.33 -13.59 -0.56
C GLY A 83 10.14 -12.23 -1.23
N MET A 84 9.41 -11.32 -0.60
CA MET A 84 9.23 -9.94 -1.08
C MET A 84 10.55 -9.18 -1.13
N VAL A 85 11.40 -9.29 -0.10
CA VAL A 85 12.74 -8.68 -0.09
C VAL A 85 13.58 -9.15 -1.27
N ASN A 86 13.58 -10.45 -1.55
CA ASN A 86 14.34 -11.01 -2.67
C ASN A 86 13.84 -10.49 -4.03
N GLU A 87 12.52 -10.44 -4.23
CA GLU A 87 11.93 -9.86 -5.44
C GLU A 87 12.26 -8.36 -5.58
N ALA A 88 12.18 -7.61 -4.49
CA ALA A 88 12.46 -6.18 -4.45
C ALA A 88 13.91 -5.88 -4.86
N VAL A 89 14.87 -6.56 -4.24
CA VAL A 89 16.29 -6.40 -4.55
C VAL A 89 16.57 -6.78 -6.01
N ALA A 90 16.07 -7.92 -6.47
CA ALA A 90 16.24 -8.35 -7.86
C ALA A 90 15.69 -7.33 -8.86
N ARG A 91 14.49 -6.77 -8.58
CA ARG A 91 13.85 -5.77 -9.46
C ARG A 91 14.60 -4.44 -9.48
N CYS A 92 15.11 -3.99 -8.34
CA CYS A 92 15.83 -2.72 -8.26
C CYS A 92 17.30 -2.81 -8.73
N SER A 93 17.92 -3.99 -8.73
CA SER A 93 19.35 -4.17 -9.00
C SER A 93 19.84 -3.64 -10.35
N THR A 94 18.95 -3.48 -11.32
CA THR A 94 19.26 -2.95 -12.65
C THR A 94 18.85 -1.47 -12.85
N LEU A 95 18.34 -0.84 -11.79
CA LEU A 95 17.85 0.53 -11.82
C LEU A 95 18.96 1.52 -11.38
N PRO A 96 18.87 2.81 -11.73
CA PRO A 96 19.92 3.80 -11.51
C PRO A 96 19.96 4.32 -10.07
N PHE A 97 19.94 3.42 -9.08
CA PHE A 97 20.12 3.74 -7.66
C PHE A 97 21.60 3.61 -7.27
N GLY A 98 22.04 4.37 -6.26
CA GLY A 98 23.42 4.35 -5.77
C GLY A 98 23.79 3.03 -5.10
N SER A 99 22.95 2.58 -4.17
CA SER A 99 23.05 1.25 -3.57
C SER A 99 21.66 0.67 -3.26
N ILE A 100 21.58 -0.67 -3.22
CA ILE A 100 20.35 -1.39 -2.90
C ILE A 100 20.67 -2.46 -1.88
N ARG A 101 19.95 -2.47 -0.75
CA ARG A 101 20.08 -3.46 0.31
C ARG A 101 18.71 -3.98 0.69
N GLY A 102 18.56 -5.31 0.75
CA GLY A 102 17.37 -5.97 1.26
C GLY A 102 17.54 -6.39 2.72
N CYS A 103 16.47 -6.32 3.51
CA CYS A 103 16.44 -6.74 4.89
C CYS A 103 15.06 -7.32 5.25
N GLN A 104 15.05 -8.57 5.73
CA GLN A 104 13.83 -9.08 6.38
C GLN A 104 13.71 -8.42 7.76
N ALA A 105 12.60 -7.68 8.00
CA ALA A 105 12.43 -6.93 9.24
C ALA A 105 10.95 -6.79 9.63
N ASP A 106 10.70 -6.74 10.94
CA ASP A 106 9.46 -6.26 11.50
C ASP A 106 9.49 -4.73 11.54
N ALA A 107 8.43 -4.09 11.04
CA ALA A 107 8.29 -2.64 11.02
C ALA A 107 8.26 -2.00 12.44
N ALA A 108 7.89 -2.76 13.47
CA ALA A 108 7.91 -2.33 14.86
C ALA A 108 9.28 -2.53 15.55
N ALA A 109 10.26 -3.14 14.87
CA ALA A 109 11.60 -3.41 15.40
C ALA A 109 12.64 -3.43 14.26
N LEU A 110 12.83 -2.28 13.61
CA LEU A 110 13.73 -2.13 12.47
C LEU A 110 15.20 -2.29 12.88
N PRO A 111 15.99 -3.15 12.21
CA PRO A 111 17.36 -3.45 12.59
C PRO A 111 18.35 -2.37 12.12
N PHE A 112 17.97 -1.12 12.25
CA PHE A 112 18.76 0.03 11.86
C PHE A 112 19.06 0.93 13.06
N LYS A 113 20.17 1.66 13.00
CA LYS A 113 20.55 2.65 14.02
C LYS A 113 19.59 3.84 13.97
N ASP A 114 19.53 4.57 15.08
CA ASP A 114 18.86 5.85 15.13
C ASP A 114 19.48 6.82 14.10
N ASP A 115 18.67 7.72 13.58
CA ASP A 115 19.09 8.79 12.67
C ASP A 115 19.80 8.30 11.39
N ALA A 116 19.49 7.09 10.92
CA ALA A 116 20.17 6.46 9.81
C ALA A 116 19.70 6.91 8.42
N PHE A 117 18.46 7.41 8.27
CA PHE A 117 17.82 7.66 6.99
C PHE A 117 17.35 9.09 6.81
N ASP A 118 17.46 9.58 5.56
CA ASP A 118 16.96 10.87 5.12
C ASP A 118 15.44 10.85 4.90
N ALA A 119 14.93 9.70 4.44
CA ALA A 119 13.51 9.46 4.28
C ALA A 119 13.14 8.01 4.61
N VAL A 120 11.93 7.82 5.12
CA VAL A 120 11.27 6.53 5.29
C VAL A 120 9.96 6.56 4.52
N VAL A 121 9.70 5.51 3.75
CA VAL A 121 8.47 5.31 2.99
C VAL A 121 7.76 4.06 3.52
N ALA A 122 6.46 4.13 3.74
CA ALA A 122 5.62 3.02 4.17
C ALA A 122 4.30 3.03 3.36
N MET A 123 4.30 2.33 2.23
CA MET A 123 3.19 2.37 1.28
C MET A 123 2.24 1.19 1.48
N HIS A 124 1.00 1.49 1.89
CA HIS A 124 -0.07 0.48 2.04
C HIS A 124 0.34 -0.73 2.88
N MET A 125 1.02 -0.50 4.02
CA MET A 125 1.50 -1.57 4.87
C MET A 125 1.10 -1.46 6.35
N LEU A 126 0.89 -0.25 6.89
CA LEU A 126 0.66 -0.04 8.33
C LEU A 126 -0.62 -0.71 8.86
N TYR A 127 -1.61 -0.94 8.02
CA TYR A 127 -2.81 -1.67 8.38
C TYR A 127 -2.58 -3.19 8.60
N HIS A 128 -1.39 -3.70 8.27
CA HIS A 128 -0.98 -5.07 8.57
C HIS A 128 -0.36 -5.22 9.97
N LEU A 129 0.05 -4.13 10.60
CA LEU A 129 0.66 -4.17 11.92
C LEU A 129 -0.41 -4.36 13.02
N PRO A 130 -0.15 -5.20 14.01
CA PRO A 130 -0.97 -5.25 15.22
C PRO A 130 -1.00 -3.92 15.99
N ASP A 131 0.11 -3.20 15.96
CA ASP A 131 0.28 -1.87 16.54
C ASP A 131 0.96 -0.92 15.54
N PRO A 132 0.17 -0.18 14.73
CA PRO A 132 0.72 0.82 13.81
C PRO A 132 1.49 1.94 14.51
N ALA A 133 1.15 2.26 15.78
CA ALA A 133 1.84 3.32 16.52
C ALA A 133 3.29 2.91 16.84
N ALA A 134 3.53 1.64 17.21
CA ALA A 134 4.88 1.13 17.42
C ALA A 134 5.70 1.17 16.11
N GLY A 135 5.09 0.80 14.97
CA GLY A 135 5.75 0.91 13.66
C GLY A 135 6.15 2.35 13.31
N ILE A 136 5.24 3.31 13.49
CA ILE A 136 5.53 4.73 13.24
C ILE A 136 6.62 5.26 14.20
N ALA A 137 6.61 4.82 15.48
CA ALA A 137 7.64 5.20 16.45
C ALA A 137 9.03 4.71 16.04
N ASP A 138 9.14 3.49 15.53
CA ASP A 138 10.42 2.95 15.08
C ASP A 138 10.89 3.59 13.75
N MET A 139 9.96 3.92 12.85
CA MET A 139 10.24 4.75 11.67
C MET A 139 10.75 6.15 12.06
N LEU A 140 10.17 6.78 13.08
CA LEU A 140 10.64 8.06 13.62
C LEU A 140 12.05 7.93 14.22
N ARG A 141 12.34 6.84 14.94
CA ARG A 141 13.65 6.58 15.52
C ARG A 141 14.76 6.54 14.47
N VAL A 142 14.54 5.80 13.40
CA VAL A 142 15.56 5.61 12.35
C VAL A 142 15.70 6.80 11.40
N LEU A 143 14.75 7.74 11.37
CA LEU A 143 14.87 9.00 10.63
C LEU A 143 15.83 9.94 11.32
N ARG A 144 16.71 10.60 10.55
CA ARG A 144 17.54 11.71 11.04
C ARG A 144 16.66 12.96 11.36
N PRO A 145 17.15 13.89 12.18
CA PRO A 145 16.52 15.18 12.34
C PRO A 145 16.25 15.86 10.97
N GLY A 146 15.04 16.39 10.77
CA GLY A 146 14.56 16.94 9.51
C GLY A 146 14.18 15.87 8.45
N GLY A 147 14.39 14.58 8.71
CA GLY A 147 14.05 13.48 7.81
C GLY A 147 12.54 13.36 7.57
N LEU A 148 12.17 12.80 6.41
CA LEU A 148 10.80 12.69 5.92
C LEU A 148 10.23 11.29 6.18
N LEU A 149 9.05 11.20 6.80
CA LEU A 149 8.19 10.02 6.76
C LEU A 149 7.09 10.22 5.73
N ALA A 150 6.93 9.25 4.82
CA ALA A 150 5.86 9.18 3.85
C ALA A 150 5.03 7.89 4.06
N VAL A 151 3.75 8.05 4.40
CA VAL A 151 2.81 6.93 4.65
C VAL A 151 1.67 7.01 3.65
N THR A 152 1.25 5.88 3.11
CA THR A 152 0.02 5.83 2.29
C THR A 152 -0.99 4.86 2.89
N THR A 153 -2.27 5.26 2.81
CA THR A 153 -3.40 4.41 3.20
C THR A 153 -4.68 4.84 2.50
N ASN A 154 -5.79 4.14 2.79
CA ASN A 154 -7.09 4.34 2.17
C ASN A 154 -8.05 5.08 3.12
N GLY A 155 -9.01 5.81 2.55
CA GLY A 155 -10.13 6.39 3.26
C GLY A 155 -11.27 5.40 3.46
N ALA A 156 -12.18 5.72 4.38
CA ALA A 156 -13.31 4.85 4.75
C ALA A 156 -14.28 4.56 3.58
N GLY A 157 -14.35 5.47 2.61
CA GLY A 157 -15.19 5.30 1.42
C GLY A 157 -14.49 4.63 0.24
N ASN A 158 -13.23 4.17 0.41
CA ASN A 158 -12.45 3.59 -0.68
C ASN A 158 -13.14 2.36 -1.27
N MET A 159 -13.37 2.39 -2.58
CA MET A 159 -13.91 1.29 -3.39
C MET A 159 -15.19 0.65 -2.79
N ARG A 160 -15.99 1.40 -2.05
CA ARG A 160 -17.18 0.90 -1.34
C ARG A 160 -18.17 0.19 -2.27
N GLU A 161 -18.21 0.59 -3.55
CA GLU A 161 -19.11 0.03 -4.56
C GLU A 161 -18.81 -1.45 -4.83
N ILE A 162 -17.55 -1.85 -4.79
CA ILE A 162 -17.15 -3.25 -4.96
C ILE A 162 -16.99 -3.97 -3.63
N TYR A 163 -16.59 -3.28 -2.54
CA TYR A 163 -16.55 -3.91 -1.21
C TYR A 163 -17.96 -4.28 -0.71
N ALA A 164 -19.00 -3.53 -1.10
CA ALA A 164 -20.38 -3.91 -0.80
C ALA A 164 -20.75 -5.30 -1.36
N LEU A 165 -20.11 -5.73 -2.44
CA LEU A 165 -20.35 -7.06 -3.02
C LEU A 165 -19.75 -8.20 -2.18
N THR A 166 -18.75 -7.92 -1.32
CA THR A 166 -18.11 -8.94 -0.49
C THR A 166 -18.95 -9.35 0.72
N THR A 167 -20.07 -8.68 0.97
CA THR A 167 -21.04 -9.07 2.03
C THR A 167 -21.58 -10.50 1.86
N VAL A 168 -21.49 -11.07 0.66
CA VAL A 168 -21.79 -12.50 0.43
C VAL A 168 -20.89 -13.46 1.20
N PHE A 169 -19.71 -12.98 1.63
CA PHE A 169 -18.78 -13.72 2.48
C PHE A 169 -18.99 -13.46 3.98
N GLY A 170 -19.95 -12.58 4.34
CA GLY A 170 -20.20 -12.15 5.71
C GLY A 170 -19.28 -11.03 6.19
N SER A 171 -18.54 -10.38 5.29
CA SER A 171 -17.69 -9.21 5.62
C SER A 171 -18.52 -7.91 5.71
N ALA A 172 -17.92 -6.89 6.34
CA ALA A 172 -18.45 -5.53 6.25
C ALA A 172 -18.38 -4.99 4.79
N PRO A 173 -19.29 -4.08 4.40
CA PRO A 173 -19.29 -3.49 3.06
C PRO A 173 -18.28 -2.33 2.91
N SER A 174 -17.06 -2.51 3.41
CA SER A 174 -16.03 -1.49 3.55
C SER A 174 -14.63 -2.06 3.29
N ASP A 175 -13.69 -1.17 2.99
CA ASP A 175 -12.28 -1.54 2.81
C ASP A 175 -11.67 -1.95 4.15
N PRO A 176 -11.26 -3.23 4.33
CA PRO A 176 -10.69 -3.70 5.59
C PRO A 176 -9.35 -3.03 5.93
N ALA A 177 -8.61 -2.52 4.95
CA ALA A 177 -7.39 -1.75 5.18
C ALA A 177 -7.71 -0.39 5.82
N ALA A 178 -8.74 0.30 5.32
CA ALA A 178 -9.20 1.57 5.88
C ALA A 178 -9.78 1.41 7.30
N GLU A 179 -10.44 0.28 7.58
CA GLU A 179 -10.93 -0.04 8.94
C GLU A 179 -9.77 -0.27 9.92
N ALA A 180 -8.71 -0.95 9.49
CA ALA A 180 -7.56 -1.24 10.35
C ALA A 180 -6.67 -0.02 10.56
N PHE A 181 -6.40 0.75 9.51
CA PHE A 181 -5.55 1.96 9.54
C PHE A 181 -5.96 2.90 8.41
N GLY A 182 -7.05 3.65 8.59
CA GLY A 182 -7.56 4.64 7.63
C GLY A 182 -6.96 6.04 7.84
N TYR A 183 -7.53 7.04 7.15
CA TYR A 183 -7.07 8.44 7.16
C TYR A 183 -6.98 9.03 8.57
N ASP A 184 -8.04 8.86 9.38
CA ASP A 184 -8.09 9.42 10.74
C ASP A 184 -7.01 8.81 11.65
N ALA A 185 -6.75 7.50 11.51
CA ALA A 185 -5.70 6.82 12.28
C ALA A 185 -4.31 7.30 11.83
N ALA A 186 -4.07 7.42 10.54
CA ALA A 186 -2.81 7.91 9.99
C ALA A 186 -2.53 9.35 10.46
N GLU A 187 -3.49 10.27 10.29
CA GLU A 187 -3.32 11.65 10.71
C GLU A 187 -3.08 11.76 12.21
N ARG A 188 -3.90 11.11 13.01
CA ARG A 188 -3.81 11.17 14.49
C ARG A 188 -2.48 10.62 14.99
N LEU A 189 -2.03 9.45 14.51
CA LEU A 189 -0.79 8.82 14.96
C LEU A 189 0.45 9.58 14.48
N MET A 190 0.49 10.01 13.22
CA MET A 190 1.60 10.79 12.71
C MET A 190 1.69 12.16 13.41
N ARG A 191 0.56 12.84 13.60
CA ARG A 191 0.53 14.13 14.34
C ARG A 191 0.98 13.96 15.79
N SER A 192 0.58 12.88 16.47
CA SER A 192 0.98 12.65 17.87
C SER A 192 2.47 12.40 18.03
N GLN A 193 3.12 11.78 17.06
CA GLN A 193 4.53 11.40 17.15
C GLN A 193 5.48 12.43 16.53
N PHE A 194 5.08 13.05 15.42
CA PHE A 194 5.90 14.02 14.68
C PHE A 194 5.55 15.49 15.00
N GLY A 195 4.39 15.77 15.60
CA GLY A 195 3.88 17.13 15.80
C GLY A 195 3.37 17.81 14.53
N ASN A 196 3.59 17.23 13.37
CA ASN A 196 3.18 17.74 12.07
C ASN A 196 2.72 16.60 11.16
N VAL A 197 1.76 16.89 10.29
CA VAL A 197 1.32 15.99 9.24
C VAL A 197 0.61 16.79 8.15
N THR A 198 0.88 16.47 6.89
CA THR A 198 0.10 16.93 5.74
C THR A 198 -0.47 15.74 5.03
N MET A 199 -1.72 15.85 4.57
CA MET A 199 -2.40 14.82 3.78
C MET A 199 -2.67 15.35 2.38
N SER A 200 -2.38 14.54 1.37
CA SER A 200 -2.75 14.78 -0.02
C SER A 200 -3.50 13.56 -0.55
N GLN A 201 -4.73 13.75 -0.99
CA GLN A 201 -5.53 12.68 -1.60
C GLN A 201 -5.21 12.60 -3.10
N HIS A 202 -4.99 11.40 -3.61
CA HIS A 202 -4.81 11.17 -5.05
C HIS A 202 -6.14 11.38 -5.79
N PRO A 203 -6.20 12.30 -6.78
CA PRO A 203 -7.42 12.58 -7.53
C PRO A 203 -7.65 11.49 -8.59
N ALA A 204 -8.24 10.38 -8.20
CA ALA A 204 -8.48 9.23 -9.06
C ALA A 204 -9.83 8.58 -8.79
N SER A 205 -10.35 7.86 -9.79
CA SER A 205 -11.46 6.92 -9.69
C SER A 205 -11.10 5.64 -10.44
N LEU A 206 -11.96 4.61 -10.33
CA LEU A 206 -11.87 3.43 -11.18
C LEU A 206 -13.08 3.37 -12.09
N ARG A 207 -12.83 2.98 -13.33
CA ARG A 207 -13.88 2.67 -14.31
C ARG A 207 -13.65 1.24 -14.79
N ILE A 208 -14.43 0.31 -14.23
CA ILE A 208 -14.21 -1.11 -14.38
C ILE A 208 -15.21 -1.65 -15.42
N SER A 209 -14.69 -2.24 -16.50
CA SER A 209 -15.48 -2.90 -17.54
C SER A 209 -15.36 -4.42 -17.52
N GLU A 210 -14.39 -4.95 -16.75
CA GLU A 210 -14.08 -6.37 -16.68
C GLU A 210 -14.50 -6.97 -15.33
N PRO A 211 -15.66 -7.67 -15.24
CA PRO A 211 -16.15 -8.29 -14.00
C PRO A 211 -15.15 -9.24 -13.35
N GLU A 212 -14.35 -9.96 -14.15
CA GLU A 212 -13.38 -10.94 -13.66
C GLU A 212 -12.24 -10.27 -12.89
N ASP A 213 -11.85 -9.05 -13.25
CA ASP A 213 -10.82 -8.31 -12.51
C ASP A 213 -11.29 -7.94 -11.08
N VAL A 214 -12.60 -7.66 -10.89
CA VAL A 214 -13.19 -7.48 -9.55
C VAL A 214 -13.16 -8.78 -8.77
N PHE A 215 -13.55 -9.90 -9.41
CA PHE A 215 -13.55 -11.22 -8.79
C PHE A 215 -12.14 -11.60 -8.32
N LEU A 216 -11.15 -11.55 -9.21
CA LEU A 216 -9.77 -11.92 -8.92
C LEU A 216 -9.15 -11.04 -7.83
N ALA A 217 -9.40 -9.73 -7.87
CA ALA A 217 -8.88 -8.82 -6.86
C ALA A 217 -9.43 -9.13 -5.47
N LEU A 218 -10.76 -9.28 -5.32
CA LEU A 218 -11.42 -9.45 -4.04
C LEU A 218 -11.41 -10.89 -3.49
N THR A 219 -10.99 -11.87 -4.31
CA THR A 219 -10.71 -13.24 -3.86
C THR A 219 -9.23 -13.53 -3.65
N SER A 220 -8.35 -12.54 -3.81
CA SER A 220 -6.91 -12.69 -3.59
C SER A 220 -6.50 -12.56 -2.11
N TYR A 221 -7.43 -12.25 -1.22
CA TYR A 221 -7.25 -12.12 0.23
C TYR A 221 -8.55 -12.50 0.98
N PRO A 222 -8.48 -12.80 2.31
CA PRO A 222 -9.68 -13.10 3.10
C PRO A 222 -10.66 -11.92 3.15
N PRO A 223 -12.00 -12.18 3.18
CA PRO A 223 -12.63 -13.49 3.27
C PRO A 223 -12.82 -14.22 1.93
N GLY A 224 -12.53 -13.60 0.79
CA GLY A 224 -12.70 -14.22 -0.53
C GLY A 224 -11.68 -15.34 -0.78
N ASP A 225 -10.45 -15.16 -0.29
CA ASP A 225 -9.43 -16.24 -0.27
C ASP A 225 -9.82 -17.28 0.78
N GLY A 226 -10.02 -18.51 0.33
CA GLY A 226 -10.51 -19.61 1.15
C GLY A 226 -12.04 -19.73 1.23
N ALA A 227 -12.81 -18.89 0.53
CA ALA A 227 -14.26 -19.03 0.43
C ALA A 227 -14.66 -20.34 -0.27
N CYS A 228 -15.78 -20.94 0.15
CA CYS A 228 -16.27 -22.17 -0.49
C CYS A 228 -16.88 -21.88 -1.88
N GLU A 229 -17.00 -22.92 -2.70
CA GLU A 229 -17.50 -22.79 -4.08
C GLU A 229 -18.88 -22.14 -4.17
N THR A 230 -19.77 -22.45 -3.22
CA THR A 230 -21.11 -21.82 -3.16
C THR A 230 -21.02 -20.31 -2.92
N GLN A 231 -20.12 -19.86 -2.05
CA GLN A 231 -19.89 -18.44 -1.79
C GLN A 231 -19.26 -17.74 -3.01
N LEU A 232 -18.28 -18.36 -3.65
CA LEU A 232 -17.64 -17.85 -4.86
C LEU A 232 -18.66 -17.72 -6.00
N THR A 233 -19.56 -18.69 -6.17
CA THR A 233 -20.65 -18.64 -7.16
C THR A 233 -21.61 -17.48 -6.87
N ARG A 234 -22.02 -17.30 -5.63
CA ARG A 234 -22.86 -16.16 -5.22
C ARG A 234 -22.15 -14.83 -5.45
N PHE A 235 -20.85 -14.78 -5.18
CA PHE A 235 -20.07 -13.57 -5.41
C PHE A 235 -19.97 -13.22 -6.90
N ARG A 236 -19.72 -14.19 -7.78
CA ARG A 236 -19.77 -13.99 -9.24
C ARG A 236 -21.14 -13.48 -9.70
N GLN A 237 -22.22 -14.03 -9.13
CA GLN A 237 -23.56 -13.57 -9.44
C GLN A 237 -23.79 -12.11 -8.98
N ALA A 238 -23.34 -11.75 -7.77
CA ALA A 238 -23.46 -10.38 -7.27
C ALA A 238 -22.70 -9.38 -8.15
N ILE A 239 -21.49 -9.74 -8.61
CA ILE A 239 -20.71 -8.94 -9.55
C ILE A 239 -21.49 -8.78 -10.88
N ALA A 240 -21.98 -9.88 -11.46
CA ALA A 240 -22.71 -9.84 -12.72
C ALA A 240 -23.98 -8.98 -12.62
N ASP A 241 -24.67 -9.02 -11.49
CA ASP A 241 -25.86 -8.20 -11.23
C ASP A 241 -25.50 -6.71 -11.15
N ALA A 242 -24.43 -6.37 -10.43
CA ALA A 242 -23.95 -5.00 -10.32
C ALA A 242 -23.57 -4.42 -11.71
N PHE A 243 -22.84 -5.19 -12.51
CA PHE A 243 -22.48 -4.75 -13.87
C PHE A 243 -23.70 -4.57 -14.77
N ARG A 244 -24.73 -5.46 -14.69
CA ARG A 244 -25.97 -5.29 -15.43
C ARG A 244 -26.72 -4.02 -15.05
N GLN A 245 -26.77 -3.68 -13.76
CA GLN A 245 -27.42 -2.46 -13.27
C GLN A 245 -26.72 -1.18 -13.73
N CYS A 246 -25.43 -1.26 -14.01
CA CYS A 246 -24.59 -0.14 -14.45
C CYS A 246 -24.24 -0.17 -15.95
N ASN A 247 -25.06 -0.84 -16.79
CA ASN A 247 -24.83 -0.96 -18.23
C ASN A 247 -23.43 -1.48 -18.60
N GLY A 248 -22.89 -2.41 -17.82
CA GLY A 248 -21.62 -3.08 -18.08
C GLY A 248 -20.37 -2.35 -17.60
N VAL A 249 -20.50 -1.20 -16.93
CA VAL A 249 -19.35 -0.44 -16.41
C VAL A 249 -19.63 0.02 -14.99
N LEU A 250 -18.77 -0.36 -14.04
CA LEU A 250 -18.82 0.15 -12.66
C LEU A 250 -17.92 1.38 -12.52
N GLU A 251 -18.52 2.51 -12.12
CA GLU A 251 -17.79 3.69 -11.64
C GLU A 251 -17.55 3.53 -10.14
N VAL A 252 -16.28 3.51 -9.73
CA VAL A 252 -15.89 3.17 -8.37
C VAL A 252 -15.04 4.31 -7.79
N ARG A 253 -15.44 4.79 -6.61
CA ARG A 253 -14.69 5.82 -5.87
C ARG A 253 -13.36 5.27 -5.39
N ARG A 254 -12.31 6.08 -5.53
CA ARG A 254 -11.01 5.79 -4.96
C ARG A 254 -10.66 6.84 -3.91
N GLU A 255 -10.44 6.39 -2.69
CA GLU A 255 -9.94 7.21 -1.59
C GLU A 255 -8.60 6.66 -1.13
N THR A 256 -7.53 7.16 -1.72
CA THR A 256 -6.15 6.81 -1.38
C THR A 256 -5.37 8.11 -1.17
N ALA A 257 -4.60 8.20 -0.09
CA ALA A 257 -3.87 9.41 0.25
C ALA A 257 -2.43 9.13 0.67
N LEU A 258 -1.61 10.14 0.49
CA LEU A 258 -0.25 10.27 1.01
C LEU A 258 -0.25 11.19 2.22
N PHE A 259 0.35 10.75 3.30
CA PHE A 259 0.60 11.50 4.53
C PHE A 259 2.09 11.74 4.67
N LEU A 260 2.50 12.97 4.89
CA LEU A 260 3.89 13.37 5.07
C LEU A 260 4.09 14.02 6.43
N SER A 261 5.16 13.62 7.13
CA SER A 261 5.62 14.23 8.37
C SER A 261 7.14 14.38 8.35
N ARG A 262 7.66 15.36 9.09
CA ARG A 262 9.10 15.54 9.24
C ARG A 262 9.50 15.40 10.71
N LYS A 263 10.58 14.67 10.97
CA LYS A 263 11.18 14.61 12.31
C LYS A 263 11.68 16.00 12.69
N ALA A 264 11.42 16.42 13.91
CA ALA A 264 11.96 17.70 14.43
C ALA A 264 13.49 17.76 14.29
N ALA A 265 14.01 18.96 14.04
CA ALA A 265 15.45 19.21 13.90
C ALA A 265 16.18 19.14 15.24
#